data_bd477d028e6a08d3c745987c94912bc4
#
_entry.id   bd477d028e6a08d3c745987c94912bc4
#
_cell.length_a   1.000
_cell.length_b   1.000
_cell.length_c   1.000
_cell.angle_alpha   90.00
_cell.angle_beta   90.00
_cell.angle_gamma   90.00
#
_symmetry.space_group_name_H-M   'P 1'
#
loop_
_entity.id
_entity.type
_entity.pdbx_description
1 polymer ?
#
loop_
_entity_poly.entity_id
_entity_poly.type
_entity_poly.pdbx_seq_one_letter_code
_entity_poly.pdbx_strand_id
1 'polypeptide(L)'
;DVYKRQDITLEQYMKNGFYYMITASLFKSKYRGGDRIWRNTRLDKSFLVNLLAGKEWMVGRLKQNVLSVNGRLFFQGGGRYTPVDEEKSQEEKDIVFDESKAYTKRFNPSINGDVSISFRINKKRVSHEFSLKILNVGMRTGMHFYQYNERTSVVEEKDGAGLIPNISYKIYF
;
A
#
# COMPACT_ATOMS: atom_id res chain seq x y z
N ASP A 1 1.60 -23.58 -11.33
CA ASP A 1 1.41 -22.13 -11.23
C ASP A 1 1.99 -21.43 -12.45
N VAL A 2 1.32 -20.39 -12.93
CA VAL A 2 1.81 -19.52 -14.01
C VAL A 2 1.84 -18.10 -13.48
N TYR A 3 3.00 -17.48 -13.57
CA TYR A 3 3.22 -16.09 -13.21
C TYR A 3 3.88 -15.36 -14.38
N LYS A 4 3.23 -14.29 -14.85
CA LYS A 4 3.76 -13.41 -15.90
C LYS A 4 3.81 -11.99 -15.35
N ARG A 5 4.96 -11.33 -15.48
CA ARG A 5 5.18 -9.98 -14.96
C ARG A 5 6.04 -9.17 -15.91
N GLN A 6 5.73 -7.89 -16.01
CA GLN A 6 6.54 -6.87 -16.66
C GLN A 6 6.67 -5.69 -15.71
N ASP A 7 7.88 -5.20 -15.56
CA ASP A 7 8.21 -4.07 -14.71
C ASP A 7 8.85 -2.97 -15.53
N ILE A 8 8.46 -1.74 -15.26
CA ILE A 8 9.08 -0.53 -15.82
C ILE A 8 9.47 0.35 -14.63
N THR A 9 10.70 0.85 -14.64
CA THR A 9 11.19 1.81 -13.65
C THR A 9 11.74 3.02 -14.36
N LEU A 10 11.31 4.19 -13.94
CA LEU A 10 11.87 5.49 -14.33
C LEU A 10 12.31 6.20 -13.07
N GLU A 11 13.57 6.61 -13.01
CA GLU A 11 14.12 7.26 -11.83
C GLU A 11 14.99 8.45 -12.21
N GLN A 12 14.97 9.45 -11.36
CA GLN A 12 15.93 10.53 -11.35
C GLN A 12 16.55 10.63 -9.97
N TYR A 13 17.86 10.41 -9.91
CA TYR A 13 18.64 10.64 -8.70
C TYR A 13 18.63 12.11 -8.31
N MET A 14 19.02 12.38 -7.06
CA MET A 14 19.05 13.73 -6.51
C MET A 14 19.79 14.72 -7.43
N LYS A 15 19.03 15.65 -8.00
CA LYS A 15 19.56 16.75 -8.80
C LYS A 15 18.93 18.07 -8.35
N ASN A 16 19.74 19.03 -7.97
CA ASN A 16 19.27 20.31 -7.40
C ASN A 16 18.30 20.14 -6.22
N GLY A 17 18.57 19.12 -5.39
CA GLY A 17 17.73 18.76 -4.24
C GLY A 17 16.42 18.07 -4.59
N PHE A 18 16.14 17.69 -5.83
CA PHE A 18 14.94 17.00 -6.27
C PHE A 18 15.25 15.61 -6.79
N TYR A 19 14.41 14.64 -6.43
CA TYR A 19 14.46 13.28 -6.94
C TYR A 19 13.06 12.70 -7.12
N TYR A 20 12.93 11.73 -8.00
CA TYR A 20 11.72 10.93 -8.14
C TYR A 20 12.02 9.52 -8.63
N MET A 21 11.11 8.63 -8.35
CA MET A 21 11.08 7.26 -8.87
C MET A 21 9.63 6.87 -9.16
N ILE A 22 9.42 6.32 -10.35
CA ILE A 22 8.15 5.76 -10.79
C ILE A 22 8.40 4.31 -11.15
N THR A 23 7.68 3.41 -10.51
CA THR A 23 7.70 1.99 -10.87
C THR A 23 6.29 1.55 -11.25
N ALA A 24 6.17 0.81 -12.34
CA ALA A 24 4.92 0.22 -12.78
C ALA A 24 5.14 -1.28 -13.04
N SER A 25 4.27 -2.09 -12.49
CA SER A 25 4.28 -3.54 -12.66
C SER A 25 2.93 -3.99 -13.21
N LEU A 26 2.97 -4.76 -14.29
CA LEU A 26 1.80 -5.45 -14.84
C LEU A 26 2.02 -6.94 -14.67
N PHE A 27 1.07 -7.64 -14.08
CA PHE A 27 1.22 -9.06 -13.83
C PHE A 27 -0.09 -9.83 -13.83
N LYS A 28 0.03 -11.13 -14.10
CA LYS A 28 -1.05 -12.12 -13.96
C LYS A 28 -0.50 -13.32 -13.21
N SER A 29 -1.27 -13.82 -12.27
CA SER A 29 -0.92 -14.99 -11.48
C SER A 29 -2.09 -15.96 -11.46
N LYS A 30 -1.83 -17.20 -11.89
CA LYS A 30 -2.82 -18.28 -11.94
C LYS A 30 -2.24 -19.55 -11.36
N TYR A 31 -3.09 -20.38 -10.83
CA TYR A 31 -2.75 -21.73 -10.39
C TYR A 31 -3.73 -22.77 -10.96
N ARG A 32 -3.31 -24.00 -10.95
CA ARG A 32 -4.12 -25.13 -11.36
C ARG A 32 -4.23 -26.09 -10.18
N GLY A 33 -5.45 -26.32 -9.70
CA GLY A 33 -5.73 -27.24 -8.60
C GLY A 33 -5.60 -28.71 -9.00
N GLY A 34 -5.81 -29.61 -8.07
CA GLY A 34 -5.87 -31.06 -8.32
C GLY A 34 -7.01 -31.47 -9.26
N ASP A 35 -8.07 -30.66 -9.31
CA ASP A 35 -9.20 -30.76 -10.25
C ASP A 35 -8.84 -30.33 -11.68
N ARG A 36 -7.60 -29.93 -11.92
CA ARG A 36 -7.06 -29.44 -13.20
C ARG A 36 -7.71 -28.17 -13.76
N ILE A 37 -8.45 -27.41 -12.95
CA ILE A 37 -9.08 -26.16 -13.36
C ILE A 37 -8.13 -24.99 -13.06
N TRP A 38 -7.96 -24.08 -14.05
CA TRP A 38 -7.16 -22.87 -13.88
C TRP A 38 -7.93 -21.79 -13.11
N ARG A 39 -7.38 -21.33 -12.02
CA ARG A 39 -7.91 -20.23 -11.21
C ARG A 39 -6.91 -19.10 -11.07
N ASN A 40 -7.40 -17.90 -10.83
CA ASN A 40 -6.51 -16.81 -10.47
C ASN A 40 -6.06 -16.98 -9.01
N THR A 41 -4.88 -16.47 -8.67
CA THR A 41 -4.43 -16.43 -7.28
C THR A 41 -5.02 -15.23 -6.55
N ARG A 42 -5.06 -15.28 -5.22
CA ARG A 42 -5.44 -14.15 -4.35
C ARG A 42 -4.62 -12.89 -4.65
N LEU A 43 -3.36 -13.05 -5.01
CA LEU A 43 -2.41 -11.95 -5.24
C LEU A 43 -2.45 -11.37 -6.66
N ASP A 44 -3.31 -11.88 -7.55
CA ASP A 44 -3.48 -11.35 -8.91
C ASP A 44 -4.17 -9.97 -8.88
N LYS A 45 -3.41 -8.93 -8.55
CA LYS A 45 -3.87 -7.53 -8.57
C LYS A 45 -3.85 -6.89 -9.96
N SER A 46 -3.29 -7.53 -10.94
CA SER A 46 -3.08 -7.10 -12.33
C SER A 46 -2.05 -6.00 -12.49
N PHE A 47 -2.02 -4.98 -11.66
CA PHE A 47 -1.06 -3.88 -11.74
C PHE A 47 -0.72 -3.31 -10.38
N LEU A 48 0.50 -2.75 -10.30
CA LEU A 48 1.00 -1.94 -9.20
C LEU A 48 1.72 -0.75 -9.80
N VAL A 49 1.43 0.46 -9.35
CA VAL A 49 2.17 1.67 -9.70
C VAL A 49 2.59 2.34 -8.40
N ASN A 50 3.88 2.61 -8.29
CA ASN A 50 4.44 3.31 -7.13
C ASN A 50 5.17 4.56 -7.63
N LEU A 51 4.83 5.69 -7.06
CA LEU A 51 5.35 7.00 -7.37
C LEU A 51 5.95 7.59 -6.11
N LEU A 52 7.24 7.87 -6.13
CA LEU A 52 7.99 8.48 -5.04
C LEU A 52 8.61 9.76 -5.56
N ALA A 53 8.46 10.85 -4.84
CA ALA A 53 9.15 12.10 -5.14
C ALA A 53 9.53 12.82 -3.85
N GLY A 54 10.64 13.54 -3.90
CA GLY A 54 11.09 14.33 -2.77
C GLY A 54 11.92 15.53 -3.18
N LYS A 55 11.90 16.52 -2.31
CA LYS A 55 12.68 17.76 -2.45
C LYS A 55 13.38 18.07 -1.15
N GLU A 56 14.65 18.41 -1.27
CA GLU A 56 15.50 18.89 -0.18
C GLU A 56 15.94 20.32 -0.42
N TRP A 57 15.93 21.11 0.62
CA TRP A 57 16.41 22.49 0.65
C TRP A 57 17.48 22.63 1.70
N MET A 58 18.61 23.19 1.31
CA MET A 58 19.63 23.64 2.24
C MET A 58 19.17 24.95 2.86
N VAL A 59 18.94 24.93 4.17
CA VAL A 59 18.36 26.06 4.92
C VAL A 59 19.27 26.52 6.05
N GLY A 60 18.95 27.68 6.64
CA GLY A 60 19.75 28.35 7.67
C GLY A 60 20.79 29.32 7.10
N ARG A 61 21.34 30.18 7.97
CA ARG A 61 22.27 31.24 7.58
C ARG A 61 23.51 30.72 6.82
N LEU A 62 24.03 29.58 7.21
CA LEU A 62 25.19 28.90 6.59
C LEU A 62 24.79 27.79 5.61
N LYS A 63 23.53 27.67 5.29
CA LYS A 63 22.97 26.57 4.42
C LYS A 63 23.44 25.17 4.83
N GLN A 64 23.60 24.94 6.13
CA GLN A 64 24.09 23.67 6.67
C GLN A 64 22.99 22.74 7.12
N ASN A 65 21.79 23.27 7.34
CA ASN A 65 20.62 22.46 7.75
C ASN A 65 19.83 22.00 6.50
N VAL A 66 19.09 20.93 6.63
CA VAL A 66 18.33 20.36 5.52
C VAL A 66 16.86 20.26 5.91
N LEU A 67 16.00 20.86 5.11
CA LEU A 67 14.57 20.62 5.14
C LEU A 67 14.23 19.68 3.97
N SER A 68 13.59 18.55 4.26
CA SER A 68 13.18 17.57 3.25
C SER A 68 11.67 17.36 3.29
N VAL A 69 11.05 17.33 2.13
CA VAL A 69 9.64 16.96 1.95
C VAL A 69 9.58 15.83 0.94
N ASN A 70 8.92 14.75 1.32
CA ASN A 70 8.79 13.55 0.47
C ASN A 70 7.34 13.13 0.39
N GLY A 71 6.94 12.67 -0.78
CA GLY A 71 5.64 12.11 -1.05
C GLY A 71 5.75 10.75 -1.72
N ARG A 72 4.84 9.85 -1.39
CA ARG A 72 4.68 8.56 -2.05
C ARG A 72 3.21 8.37 -2.40
N LEU A 73 2.93 7.94 -3.62
CA LEU A 73 1.63 7.45 -4.04
C LEU A 73 1.78 6.00 -4.48
N PHE A 74 0.88 5.17 -4.01
CA PHE A 74 0.83 3.75 -4.35
C PHE A 74 -0.56 3.42 -4.87
N PHE A 75 -0.65 3.10 -6.16
CA PHE A 75 -1.87 2.72 -6.86
C PHE A 75 -1.80 1.26 -7.27
N GLN A 76 -2.82 0.48 -6.92
CA GLN A 76 -2.85 -0.95 -7.19
C GLN A 76 -4.23 -1.43 -7.62
N GLY A 77 -4.25 -2.45 -8.45
CA GLY A 77 -5.46 -3.17 -8.76
C GLY A 77 -5.99 -3.91 -7.52
N GLY A 78 -7.29 -4.10 -7.47
CA GLY A 78 -7.92 -4.83 -6.39
C GLY A 78 -7.46 -6.28 -6.30
N GLY A 79 -7.23 -6.77 -5.10
CA GLY A 79 -7.00 -8.18 -4.84
C GLY A 79 -8.19 -9.05 -5.24
N ARG A 80 -7.95 -10.33 -5.46
CA ARG A 80 -9.02 -11.26 -5.74
C ARG A 80 -9.53 -11.90 -4.46
N TYR A 81 -10.83 -12.19 -4.44
CA TYR A 81 -11.47 -12.84 -3.33
C TYR A 81 -12.49 -13.90 -3.79
N THR A 82 -12.76 -14.83 -2.90
CA THR A 82 -13.83 -15.81 -3.04
C THR A 82 -15.11 -15.18 -2.50
N PRO A 83 -16.23 -15.22 -3.24
CA PRO A 83 -17.50 -14.71 -2.74
C PRO A 83 -17.93 -15.43 -1.46
N VAL A 84 -18.61 -14.70 -0.59
CA VAL A 84 -19.24 -15.29 0.60
C VAL A 84 -20.52 -15.99 0.17
N ASP A 85 -20.77 -17.16 0.75
CA ASP A 85 -22.03 -17.87 0.70
C ASP A 85 -22.91 -17.37 1.84
N GLU A 86 -23.82 -16.46 1.53
CA GLU A 86 -24.62 -15.75 2.56
C GLU A 86 -25.57 -16.73 3.29
N GLU A 87 -26.16 -17.70 2.60
CA GLU A 87 -27.08 -18.68 3.20
C GLU A 87 -26.35 -19.54 4.22
N LYS A 88 -25.23 -20.15 3.84
CA LYS A 88 -24.44 -20.95 4.76
C LYS A 88 -23.82 -20.13 5.88
N SER A 89 -23.41 -18.89 5.60
CA SER A 89 -22.85 -18.02 6.63
C SER A 89 -23.88 -17.67 7.71
N GLN A 90 -25.14 -17.55 7.36
CA GLN A 90 -26.25 -17.36 8.32
C GLN A 90 -26.52 -18.61 9.14
N GLU A 91 -26.51 -19.78 8.51
CA GLU A 91 -26.71 -21.07 9.16
C GLU A 91 -25.61 -21.38 10.18
N GLU A 92 -24.34 -21.19 9.76
CA GLU A 92 -23.17 -21.50 10.58
C GLU A 92 -22.79 -20.37 11.55
N LYS A 93 -23.39 -19.18 11.41
CA LYS A 93 -23.09 -17.95 12.17
C LYS A 93 -21.61 -17.57 12.07
N ASP A 94 -21.01 -17.85 10.93
CA ASP A 94 -19.61 -17.56 10.63
C ASP A 94 -19.48 -17.23 9.14
N ILE A 95 -18.28 -16.79 8.72
CA ILE A 95 -18.02 -16.51 7.32
C ILE A 95 -17.74 -17.79 6.56
N VAL A 96 -18.64 -18.17 5.66
CA VAL A 96 -18.47 -19.30 4.74
C VAL A 96 -18.25 -18.78 3.33
N PHE A 97 -17.19 -19.27 2.67
CA PHE A 97 -16.88 -18.88 1.30
C PHE A 97 -17.36 -19.93 0.28
N ASP A 98 -17.84 -19.45 -0.86
CA ASP A 98 -18.16 -20.32 -1.99
C ASP A 98 -16.88 -20.76 -2.73
N GLU A 99 -16.27 -21.84 -2.26
CA GLU A 99 -15.00 -22.37 -2.81
C GLU A 99 -15.13 -22.79 -4.29
N SER A 100 -16.34 -23.04 -4.79
CA SER A 100 -16.54 -23.33 -6.23
C SER A 100 -16.20 -22.11 -7.09
N LYS A 101 -16.31 -20.91 -6.52
CA LYS A 101 -16.00 -19.62 -7.13
C LYS A 101 -14.72 -18.98 -6.57
N ALA A 102 -13.74 -19.82 -6.19
CA ALA A 102 -12.49 -19.35 -5.61
C ALA A 102 -11.80 -18.29 -6.46
N TYR A 103 -11.55 -17.11 -5.86
CA TYR A 103 -10.85 -15.96 -6.45
C TYR A 103 -11.42 -15.43 -7.77
N THR A 104 -12.73 -15.60 -7.99
CA THR A 104 -13.41 -15.10 -9.20
C THR A 104 -13.73 -13.61 -9.11
N LYS A 105 -14.01 -13.11 -7.92
CA LYS A 105 -14.33 -11.70 -7.69
C LYS A 105 -13.05 -10.88 -7.44
N ARG A 106 -13.18 -9.57 -7.60
CA ARG A 106 -12.08 -8.62 -7.42
C ARG A 106 -12.57 -7.38 -6.70
N PHE A 107 -11.81 -6.93 -5.70
CA PHE A 107 -12.03 -5.64 -5.06
C PHE A 107 -11.75 -4.48 -6.01
N ASN A 108 -12.25 -3.31 -5.67
CA ASN A 108 -11.93 -2.09 -6.40
C ASN A 108 -10.43 -1.75 -6.29
N PRO A 109 -9.85 -1.11 -7.31
CA PRO A 109 -8.51 -0.56 -7.21
C PRO A 109 -8.38 0.40 -6.02
N SER A 110 -7.21 0.42 -5.41
CA SER A 110 -6.93 1.31 -4.28
C SER A 110 -5.75 2.23 -4.56
N ILE A 111 -5.82 3.42 -3.97
CA ILE A 111 -4.74 4.41 -3.99
C ILE A 111 -4.41 4.80 -2.55
N ASN A 112 -3.13 4.74 -2.20
CA ASN A 112 -2.62 5.13 -0.89
C ASN A 112 -1.56 6.19 -1.06
N GLY A 113 -1.58 7.20 -0.22
CA GLY A 113 -0.60 8.28 -0.20
C GLY A 113 0.09 8.37 1.16
N ASP A 114 1.39 8.61 1.13
CA ASP A 114 2.20 8.94 2.30
C ASP A 114 2.91 10.26 2.07
N VAL A 115 2.98 11.08 3.10
CA VAL A 115 3.75 12.34 3.09
C VAL A 115 4.68 12.37 4.28
N SER A 116 5.89 12.86 4.09
CA SER A 116 6.81 13.08 5.20
C SER A 116 7.53 14.43 5.07
N ILE A 117 7.74 15.04 6.21
CA ILE A 117 8.55 16.26 6.35
C ILE A 117 9.63 15.96 7.38
N SER A 118 10.88 16.27 7.07
CA SER A 118 11.98 16.14 8.02
C SER A 118 12.83 17.39 8.03
N PHE A 119 13.35 17.72 9.21
CA PHE A 119 14.26 18.83 9.42
C PHE A 119 15.51 18.34 10.13
N ARG A 120 16.66 18.45 9.46
CA ARG A 120 17.96 18.04 9.99
C ARG A 120 18.79 19.28 10.32
N ILE A 121 19.21 19.37 11.57
CA ILE A 121 20.12 20.39 12.09
C ILE A 121 21.51 19.79 12.15
N ASN A 122 22.41 20.24 11.29
CA ASN A 122 23.79 19.77 11.25
C ASN A 122 24.69 20.67 12.11
N LYS A 123 25.35 20.08 13.09
CA LYS A 123 26.38 20.72 13.91
C LYS A 123 27.74 20.02 13.68
N LYS A 124 28.82 20.61 14.20
CA LYS A 124 30.19 20.12 13.93
C LYS A 124 30.44 18.66 14.30
N ARG A 125 29.78 18.11 15.32
CA ARG A 125 30.01 16.74 15.82
C ARG A 125 28.74 15.88 15.80
N VAL A 126 27.59 16.50 15.85
CA VAL A 126 26.33 15.81 16.02
C VAL A 126 25.29 16.43 15.09
N SER A 127 24.46 15.63 14.47
CA SER A 127 23.31 16.10 13.72
C SER A 127 22.02 15.58 14.36
N HIS A 128 21.00 16.42 14.38
CA HIS A 128 19.68 16.12 14.92
C HIS A 128 18.66 16.13 13.79
N GLU A 129 17.86 15.12 13.66
CA GLU A 129 16.79 15.05 12.66
C GLU A 129 15.45 14.83 13.34
N PHE A 130 14.51 15.69 13.07
CA PHE A 130 13.11 15.59 13.45
C PHE A 130 12.31 15.25 12.21
N SER A 131 11.44 14.26 12.27
CA SER A 131 10.56 13.96 11.13
C SER A 131 9.15 13.64 11.58
N LEU A 132 8.21 14.11 10.77
CA LEU A 132 6.79 13.79 10.82
C LEU A 132 6.44 13.04 9.53
N LYS A 133 5.89 11.86 9.65
CA LYS A 133 5.39 11.07 8.52
C LYS A 133 3.92 10.77 8.74
N ILE A 134 3.12 11.01 7.74
CA ILE A 134 1.69 10.70 7.72
C ILE A 134 1.49 9.62 6.67
N LEU A 135 1.09 8.43 7.13
CA LEU A 135 0.78 7.29 6.28
C LEU A 135 -0.69 7.28 5.93
N ASN A 136 -0.99 6.80 4.75
CA ASN A 136 -2.35 6.61 4.26
C ASN A 136 -3.21 7.89 4.30
N VAL A 137 -2.68 8.98 3.74
CA VAL A 137 -3.36 10.28 3.68
C VAL A 137 -4.73 10.19 2.98
N GLY A 138 -4.90 9.24 2.05
CA GLY A 138 -6.16 8.99 1.35
C GLY A 138 -7.22 8.24 2.17
N MET A 139 -6.90 7.80 3.39
CA MET A 139 -7.78 7.02 4.28
C MET A 139 -8.35 5.73 3.66
N ARG A 140 -7.75 5.23 2.56
CA ARG A 140 -8.17 4.00 1.87
C ARG A 140 -6.99 3.04 1.83
N THR A 141 -7.08 1.95 2.55
CA THR A 141 -5.97 0.98 2.63
C THR A 141 -5.97 -0.04 1.50
N GLY A 142 -7.09 -0.21 0.79
CA GLY A 142 -7.28 -1.32 -0.14
C GLY A 142 -7.17 -2.70 0.55
N MET A 143 -7.18 -2.71 1.88
CA MET A 143 -7.31 -3.92 2.68
C MET A 143 -8.77 -4.08 3.06
N HIS A 144 -9.45 -5.00 2.39
CA HIS A 144 -10.82 -5.37 2.66
C HIS A 144 -10.82 -6.69 3.41
N PHE A 145 -11.61 -6.77 4.45
CA PHE A 145 -11.87 -8.01 5.18
C PHE A 145 -13.35 -8.12 5.49
N TYR A 146 -13.82 -9.35 5.60
CA TYR A 146 -15.19 -9.64 5.95
C TYR A 146 -15.29 -9.89 7.45
N GLN A 147 -16.39 -9.43 8.05
CA GLN A 147 -16.73 -9.69 9.43
C GLN A 147 -18.19 -10.11 9.51
N TYR A 148 -18.46 -11.21 10.18
CA TYR A 148 -19.84 -11.61 10.49
C TYR A 148 -20.37 -10.74 11.64
N ASN A 149 -21.51 -10.12 11.43
CA ASN A 149 -22.19 -9.32 12.45
C ASN A 149 -23.32 -10.16 13.06
N GLU A 150 -23.10 -10.68 14.27
CA GLU A 150 -24.08 -11.54 14.96
C GLU A 150 -25.41 -10.85 15.22
N ARG A 151 -25.43 -9.51 15.37
CA ARG A 151 -26.65 -8.75 15.66
C ARG A 151 -27.56 -8.65 14.44
N THR A 152 -26.99 -8.51 13.25
CA THR A 152 -27.72 -8.35 11.99
C THR A 152 -27.79 -9.63 11.19
N SER A 153 -27.04 -10.67 11.59
CA SER A 153 -26.86 -11.93 10.87
C SER A 153 -26.41 -11.75 9.42
N VAL A 154 -25.55 -10.73 9.18
CA VAL A 154 -25.04 -10.39 7.85
C VAL A 154 -23.52 -10.32 7.89
N VAL A 155 -22.89 -10.74 6.80
CA VAL A 155 -21.44 -10.54 6.59
C VAL A 155 -21.20 -9.13 6.07
N GLU A 156 -20.49 -8.32 6.84
CA GLU A 156 -20.13 -6.94 6.50
C GLU A 156 -18.71 -6.87 5.96
N GLU A 157 -18.50 -6.04 4.93
CA GLU A 157 -17.19 -5.67 4.45
C GLU A 157 -16.66 -4.50 5.29
N LYS A 158 -15.45 -4.62 5.80
CA LYS A 158 -14.75 -3.59 6.56
C LYS A 158 -13.51 -3.12 5.80
N ASP A 159 -13.30 -1.83 5.80
CA ASP A 159 -12.06 -1.21 5.31
C ASP A 159 -11.00 -1.23 6.41
N GLY A 160 -9.74 -1.31 5.97
CA GLY A 160 -8.60 -1.30 6.89
C GLY A 160 -8.33 0.08 7.52
N ALA A 161 -7.21 0.18 8.24
CA ALA A 161 -6.84 1.34 9.06
C ALA A 161 -6.80 2.66 8.29
N GLY A 162 -7.22 3.73 8.94
CA GLY A 162 -7.18 5.10 8.46
C GLY A 162 -5.79 5.72 8.45
N LEU A 163 -5.73 7.02 8.62
CA LEU A 163 -4.52 7.84 8.68
C LEU A 163 -3.66 7.47 9.89
N ILE A 164 -2.35 7.27 9.69
CA ILE A 164 -1.40 6.90 10.74
C ILE A 164 -0.29 7.93 10.80
N PRO A 165 -0.27 8.82 11.81
CA PRO A 165 0.84 9.72 12.06
C PRO A 165 2.01 8.98 12.73
N ASN A 166 3.23 9.33 12.33
CA ASN A 166 4.45 8.83 12.93
C ASN A 166 5.43 9.99 13.13
N ILE A 167 5.92 10.15 14.36
CA ILE A 167 6.91 11.17 14.72
C ILE A 167 8.20 10.44 15.07
N SER A 168 9.33 10.91 14.55
CA SER A 168 10.64 10.35 14.89
C SER A 168 11.67 11.44 15.14
N TYR A 169 12.60 11.11 16.03
CA TYR A 169 13.79 11.89 16.31
C TYR A 169 15.02 10.99 16.19
N LYS A 170 16.02 11.47 15.48
CA LYS A 170 17.29 10.75 15.27
C LYS A 170 18.48 11.64 15.60
N ILE A 171 19.50 11.03 16.16
CA ILE A 171 20.80 11.65 16.43
C ILE A 171 21.84 10.91 15.61
N TYR A 172 22.69 11.66 14.89
CA TYR A 172 23.84 11.15 14.14
C TYR A 172 25.11 11.70 14.79
N PHE A 173 26.00 10.83 15.20
CA PHE A 173 27.29 11.12 15.85
C PHE A 173 28.43 11.10 14.86
#